data_9b160d8ddb92354651c49c26b88d863d
#
_entry.id   9b160d8ddb92354651c49c26b88d863d
#
_cell.length_a   1.000
_cell.length_b   1.000
_cell.length_c   1.000
_cell.angle_alpha   90.00
_cell.angle_beta   90.00
_cell.angle_gamma   90.00
#
_symmetry.space_group_name_H-M   'P 1'
#
loop_
_entity.id
_entity.type
_entity.pdbx_description
1 polymer ?
#
loop_
_entity_poly.entity_id
_entity_poly.type
_entity_poly.pdbx_seq_one_letter_code
_entity_poly.pdbx_strand_id
1 'polypeptide(L)'
;MRRSPRSLVVFTALLVVGAAVGVSAAGAPAGAANADTTITLVTHDSFAASKSVMAAFTKQTGIKVKILQEGDAGAALNQAILTKSNPLGDVFFGVDNTFLSRALTAGIFDRYEAVGLDDVPREFQLDPTRRLTPIDHGDVCINYDKTWFASRKVAVPTTLADLTKPAYKGLLVVENPATSSPGLAFQLATIAKFGTNGWQAYWKKLRSNDVKVDDGWESAYDGDFTQGANPGKYPLVVSYASSPPAAVYYAKPQPKTSPVGTMLDSCFKQVEFAGVLHGTDHPAAARKLVDFMLTPKFQQDVPLQMFVFPVVTGTKLPTVFTKFAQVAADPLSLPAKEIGAKRDAWIEQWNDTVVR
;
A
#
# COMPACT_ATOMS: atom_id res chain seq x y z
N MET A 1 78.44 19.55 -28.36
CA MET A 1 79.53 20.37 -27.72
C MET A 1 79.29 20.41 -26.22
N ARG A 2 80.27 19.86 -25.49
CA ARG A 2 80.80 20.30 -24.19
C ARG A 2 79.79 20.48 -23.04
N ARG A 3 79.96 20.01 -21.84
CA ARG A 3 80.90 19.17 -21.07
C ARG A 3 80.29 19.03 -19.67
N SER A 4 80.43 17.91 -19.11
CA SER A 4 80.37 17.59 -17.68
C SER A 4 81.55 18.26 -16.92
N PRO A 5 81.55 18.44 -15.61
CA PRO A 5 82.05 17.40 -14.69
C PRO A 5 81.36 17.37 -13.31
N ARG A 6 81.20 16.22 -12.76
CA ARG A 6 82.02 15.41 -11.81
C ARG A 6 82.22 16.00 -10.39
N SER A 7 81.69 15.28 -9.43
CA SER A 7 82.25 14.74 -8.16
C SER A 7 82.09 15.54 -6.89
N LEU A 8 81.56 15.05 -5.87
CA LEU A 8 82.30 14.53 -4.72
C LEU A 8 81.41 13.74 -3.75
N VAL A 9 81.92 12.59 -3.37
CA VAL A 9 81.39 11.67 -2.35
C VAL A 9 81.92 12.15 -0.99
N VAL A 10 81.07 12.18 0.06
CA VAL A 10 81.45 12.02 1.47
C VAL A 10 80.51 11.09 2.17
N PHE A 11 81.07 10.01 2.59
CA PHE A 11 80.48 9.05 3.56
C PHE A 11 80.58 9.65 4.95
N THR A 12 79.42 9.57 5.70
CA THR A 12 79.56 9.53 7.16
C THR A 12 78.38 8.61 7.68
N ALA A 13 78.81 7.63 8.45
CA ALA A 13 77.98 6.62 9.06
C ALA A 13 77.52 7.04 10.46
N LEU A 14 76.53 6.24 10.96
CA LEU A 14 76.03 6.05 12.33
C LEU A 14 74.90 6.96 12.79
N LEU A 15 73.77 6.48 13.19
CA LEU A 15 73.43 5.70 14.41
C LEU A 15 71.97 5.21 14.36
N VAL A 16 71.78 3.95 14.63
CA VAL A 16 70.48 3.33 14.79
C VAL A 16 69.91 3.70 16.17
N VAL A 17 68.78 4.39 16.21
CA VAL A 17 67.94 4.48 17.39
C VAL A 17 66.55 3.92 17.01
N GLY A 18 66.23 2.76 17.55
CA GLY A 18 64.93 2.12 17.39
C GLY A 18 63.87 2.89 18.16
N ALA A 19 62.89 3.42 17.46
CA ALA A 19 61.64 3.90 18.01
C ALA A 19 60.52 2.91 17.56
N ALA A 20 60.00 2.15 18.48
CA ALA A 20 58.80 1.32 18.29
C ALA A 20 57.60 2.25 18.01
N VAL A 21 57.18 2.31 16.76
CA VAL A 21 55.92 2.98 16.40
C VAL A 21 54.79 2.02 16.69
N GLY A 22 54.09 2.25 17.80
CA GLY A 22 52.80 1.62 18.09
C GLY A 22 51.78 2.00 17.01
N VAL A 23 51.38 1.04 16.19
CA VAL A 23 50.26 1.20 15.27
C VAL A 23 49.01 1.20 16.14
N SER A 24 48.50 2.37 16.49
CA SER A 24 47.14 2.55 17.00
C SER A 24 46.21 2.30 15.78
N ALA A 25 45.53 1.16 15.76
CA ALA A 25 44.39 0.93 14.87
C ALA A 25 43.31 1.96 15.24
N ALA A 26 43.29 3.08 14.54
CA ALA A 26 42.18 4.00 14.56
C ALA A 26 40.97 3.23 13.97
N GLY A 27 40.05 2.77 14.85
CA GLY A 27 38.75 2.27 14.43
C GLY A 27 38.10 3.32 13.55
N ALA A 28 37.77 2.97 12.32
CA ALA A 28 36.98 3.83 11.45
C ALA A 28 35.71 4.22 12.20
N PRO A 29 35.34 5.51 12.26
CA PRO A 29 34.09 5.91 12.87
C PRO A 29 32.97 5.24 12.07
N ALA A 30 32.11 4.47 12.77
CA ALA A 30 30.83 4.01 12.21
C ALA A 30 30.16 5.27 11.62
N GLY A 31 29.94 5.27 10.30
CA GLY A 31 29.52 6.44 9.57
C GLY A 31 28.33 7.10 10.24
N ALA A 32 28.54 8.30 10.76
CA ALA A 32 27.47 9.19 11.16
C ALA A 32 26.56 9.36 9.96
N ALA A 33 25.33 8.85 10.03
CA ALA A 33 24.30 9.16 9.05
C ALA A 33 24.22 10.69 9.00
N ASN A 34 24.45 11.27 7.81
CA ASN A 34 24.38 12.71 7.62
C ASN A 34 23.03 13.20 8.16
N ALA A 35 23.06 14.16 9.08
CA ALA A 35 21.90 14.70 9.80
C ALA A 35 20.84 15.38 8.90
N ASP A 36 21.06 15.43 7.59
CA ASP A 36 20.22 16.08 6.58
C ASP A 36 19.75 15.17 5.44
N THR A 37 19.85 13.84 5.59
CA THR A 37 19.32 12.92 4.56
C THR A 37 17.80 13.02 4.50
N THR A 38 17.27 13.37 3.34
CA THR A 38 15.83 13.34 3.07
C THR A 38 15.55 12.27 2.02
N ILE A 39 14.62 11.38 2.30
CA ILE A 39 14.12 10.37 1.36
C ILE A 39 12.69 10.65 0.96
N THR A 40 12.30 10.20 -0.22
CA THR A 40 10.93 10.33 -0.72
C THR A 40 10.22 8.98 -0.64
N LEU A 41 9.08 8.96 0.06
CA LEU A 41 8.12 7.86 0.08
C LEU A 41 7.04 8.15 -0.97
N VAL A 42 7.03 7.38 -2.05
CA VAL A 42 5.99 7.42 -3.09
C VAL A 42 4.81 6.55 -2.63
N THR A 43 3.60 7.08 -2.69
CA THR A 43 2.40 6.38 -2.17
C THR A 43 1.19 6.61 -3.08
N HIS A 44 0.14 5.80 -2.85
CA HIS A 44 -1.21 6.17 -3.30
C HIS A 44 -1.74 7.37 -2.48
N ASP A 45 -2.81 7.99 -2.97
CA ASP A 45 -3.39 9.23 -2.43
C ASP A 45 -3.99 9.07 -1.02
N SER A 46 -4.52 7.88 -0.70
CA SER A 46 -5.13 7.58 0.61
C SER A 46 -4.12 7.18 1.70
N PHE A 47 -2.82 7.20 1.41
CA PHE A 47 -1.80 6.93 2.44
C PHE A 47 -1.79 8.01 3.52
N ALA A 48 -1.83 7.57 4.76
CA ALA A 48 -1.69 8.45 5.90
C ALA A 48 -0.85 7.81 7.02
N ALA A 49 -0.01 8.63 7.64
CA ALA A 49 0.71 8.31 8.86
C ALA A 49 0.71 9.53 9.77
N SER A 50 0.58 9.34 11.09
CA SER A 50 0.56 10.46 12.00
C SER A 50 1.90 11.22 12.01
N LYS A 51 1.83 12.55 12.16
CA LYS A 51 3.03 13.39 12.29
C LYS A 51 3.96 12.91 13.40
N SER A 52 3.42 12.37 14.49
CA SER A 52 4.20 11.85 15.61
C SER A 52 4.97 10.57 15.27
N VAL A 53 4.44 9.72 14.39
CA VAL A 53 5.11 8.50 13.91
C VAL A 53 6.24 8.87 12.95
N MET A 54 6.00 9.75 11.99
CA MET A 54 7.04 10.23 11.09
C MET A 54 8.15 10.99 11.80
N ALA A 55 7.80 11.81 12.82
CA ALA A 55 8.78 12.47 13.68
C ALA A 55 9.60 11.49 14.52
N ALA A 56 9.00 10.37 14.96
CA ALA A 56 9.72 9.32 15.69
C ALA A 56 10.78 8.64 14.80
N PHE A 57 10.44 8.35 13.53
CA PHE A 57 11.41 7.85 12.55
C PHE A 57 12.58 8.82 12.37
N THR A 58 12.29 10.11 12.15
CA THR A 58 13.33 11.14 11.99
C THR A 58 14.20 11.27 13.24
N LYS A 59 13.59 11.26 14.45
CA LYS A 59 14.33 11.30 15.71
C LYS A 59 15.27 10.11 15.91
N GLN A 60 14.81 8.91 15.52
CA GLN A 60 15.56 7.67 15.65
C GLN A 60 16.72 7.55 14.67
N THR A 61 16.55 8.05 13.45
CA THR A 61 17.44 7.78 12.32
C THR A 61 18.21 8.99 11.82
N GLY A 62 17.79 10.21 12.15
CA GLY A 62 18.25 11.45 11.54
C GLY A 62 17.70 11.69 10.11
N ILE A 63 16.88 10.78 9.58
CA ILE A 63 16.38 10.81 8.21
C ILE A 63 15.01 11.50 8.16
N LYS A 64 14.85 12.48 7.27
CA LYS A 64 13.56 13.11 6.98
C LYS A 64 12.84 12.34 5.87
N VAL A 65 11.51 12.27 5.93
CA VAL A 65 10.70 11.65 4.89
C VAL A 65 9.79 12.69 4.24
N LYS A 66 9.88 12.82 2.92
CA LYS A 66 8.91 13.52 2.08
C LYS A 66 7.92 12.48 1.53
N ILE A 67 6.62 12.73 1.66
CA ILE A 67 5.58 11.89 1.07
C ILE A 67 5.22 12.49 -0.29
N LEU A 68 5.18 11.64 -1.33
CA LEU A 68 4.74 11.95 -2.68
C LEU A 68 3.56 11.05 -3.03
N GLN A 69 2.36 11.62 -3.10
CA GLN A 69 1.13 10.92 -3.45
C GLN A 69 0.88 11.03 -4.96
N GLU A 70 0.63 9.90 -5.64
CA GLU A 70 0.58 9.77 -7.11
C GLU A 70 -0.76 9.15 -7.60
N GLY A 71 -1.88 9.53 -6.98
CA GLY A 71 -3.21 8.97 -7.26
C GLY A 71 -3.41 7.60 -6.61
N ASP A 72 -4.48 6.86 -7.00
CA ASP A 72 -4.75 5.53 -6.42
C ASP A 72 -3.65 4.51 -6.81
N ALA A 73 -3.57 3.40 -6.10
CA ALA A 73 -2.47 2.43 -6.13
C ALA A 73 -2.07 1.94 -7.53
N GLY A 74 -3.04 1.69 -8.42
CA GLY A 74 -2.77 1.29 -9.79
C GLY A 74 -2.15 2.42 -10.63
N ALA A 75 -2.62 3.65 -10.45
CA ALA A 75 -2.07 4.84 -11.11
C ALA A 75 -0.65 5.12 -10.60
N ALA A 76 -0.44 5.13 -9.28
CA ALA A 76 0.86 5.34 -8.65
C ALA A 76 1.89 4.29 -9.11
N LEU A 77 1.51 3.00 -9.15
CA LEU A 77 2.37 1.94 -9.65
C LEU A 77 2.71 2.11 -11.13
N ASN A 78 1.74 2.49 -11.98
CA ASN A 78 2.00 2.78 -13.39
C ASN A 78 3.02 3.90 -13.55
N GLN A 79 2.89 4.97 -12.78
CA GLN A 79 3.83 6.09 -12.78
C GLN A 79 5.24 5.64 -12.35
N ALA A 80 5.36 4.84 -11.28
CA ALA A 80 6.64 4.29 -10.83
C ALA A 80 7.31 3.40 -11.91
N ILE A 81 6.52 2.61 -12.66
CA ILE A 81 7.02 1.77 -13.76
C ILE A 81 7.50 2.62 -14.94
N LEU A 82 6.77 3.66 -15.32
CA LEU A 82 7.14 4.56 -16.42
C LEU A 82 8.42 5.34 -16.11
N THR A 83 8.68 5.65 -14.85
CA THR A 83 9.84 6.42 -14.39
C THR A 83 10.98 5.55 -13.85
N LYS A 84 10.97 4.23 -14.10
CA LYS A 84 11.92 3.27 -13.50
C LYS A 84 13.41 3.57 -13.74
N SER A 85 13.75 4.26 -14.82
CA SER A 85 15.14 4.69 -15.11
C SER A 85 15.58 5.92 -14.31
N ASN A 86 14.63 6.65 -13.72
CA ASN A 86 14.84 7.79 -12.83
C ASN A 86 13.70 7.79 -11.81
N PRO A 87 13.78 6.97 -10.74
CA PRO A 87 12.67 6.73 -9.84
C PRO A 87 12.25 8.02 -9.13
N LEU A 88 10.94 8.19 -8.91
CA LEU A 88 10.36 9.38 -8.27
C LEU A 88 10.69 9.50 -6.78
N GLY A 89 11.22 8.44 -6.19
CA GLY A 89 11.56 8.41 -4.78
C GLY A 89 12.40 7.21 -4.40
N ASP A 90 12.47 6.94 -3.11
CA ASP A 90 13.36 5.95 -2.50
C ASP A 90 12.62 4.69 -2.03
N VAL A 91 11.38 4.86 -1.56
CA VAL A 91 10.48 3.80 -1.13
C VAL A 91 9.16 3.99 -1.82
N PHE A 92 8.53 2.89 -2.23
CA PHE A 92 7.15 2.86 -2.71
C PHE A 92 6.29 2.10 -1.71
N PHE A 93 5.13 2.66 -1.35
CA PHE A 93 4.08 2.03 -0.57
C PHE A 93 2.78 2.01 -1.39
N GLY A 94 2.02 0.91 -1.35
CA GLY A 94 0.71 0.83 -1.98
C GLY A 94 0.60 -0.22 -3.10
N VAL A 95 1.62 -1.08 -3.28
CA VAL A 95 1.43 -2.30 -4.09
C VAL A 95 0.62 -3.28 -3.26
N ASP A 96 -0.49 -3.78 -3.79
CA ASP A 96 -1.23 -4.87 -3.15
C ASP A 96 -1.09 -6.20 -3.92
N ASN A 97 -1.68 -7.26 -3.37
CA ASN A 97 -1.62 -8.59 -3.99
C ASN A 97 -2.26 -8.65 -5.39
N THR A 98 -3.15 -7.73 -5.76
CA THR A 98 -3.78 -7.67 -7.09
C THR A 98 -2.81 -7.15 -8.15
N PHE A 99 -1.90 -6.25 -7.77
CA PHE A 99 -0.85 -5.67 -8.61
C PHE A 99 0.54 -6.29 -8.39
N LEU A 100 0.72 -7.19 -7.41
CA LEU A 100 2.01 -7.75 -6.99
C LEU A 100 2.84 -8.30 -8.15
N SER A 101 2.24 -9.15 -8.98
CA SER A 101 2.95 -9.76 -10.12
C SER A 101 3.46 -8.73 -11.14
N ARG A 102 2.67 -7.67 -11.40
CA ARG A 102 3.06 -6.57 -12.29
C ARG A 102 4.24 -5.79 -11.72
N ALA A 103 4.17 -5.46 -10.44
CA ALA A 103 5.22 -4.74 -9.73
C ALA A 103 6.55 -5.50 -9.75
N LEU A 104 6.51 -6.82 -9.46
CA LEU A 104 7.68 -7.68 -9.48
C LEU A 104 8.25 -7.87 -10.90
N THR A 105 7.39 -8.07 -11.90
CA THR A 105 7.82 -8.23 -13.31
C THR A 105 8.43 -6.95 -13.88
N ALA A 106 7.97 -5.78 -13.45
CA ALA A 106 8.52 -4.50 -13.87
C ALA A 106 9.97 -4.27 -13.39
N GLY A 107 10.40 -4.98 -12.34
CA GLY A 107 11.77 -4.93 -11.83
C GLY A 107 12.13 -3.59 -11.18
N ILE A 108 11.14 -2.89 -10.61
CA ILE A 108 11.32 -1.55 -10.01
C ILE A 108 11.71 -1.60 -8.53
N PHE A 109 11.87 -2.77 -7.95
CA PHE A 109 12.19 -2.93 -6.52
C PHE A 109 13.50 -3.69 -6.31
N ASP A 110 14.32 -3.21 -5.38
CA ASP A 110 15.48 -3.92 -4.89
C ASP A 110 15.07 -5.07 -3.97
N ARG A 111 15.90 -6.12 -3.93
CA ARG A 111 15.74 -7.17 -2.94
C ARG A 111 16.16 -6.65 -1.57
N TYR A 112 15.25 -6.73 -0.62
CA TYR A 112 15.51 -6.40 0.77
C TYR A 112 14.62 -7.22 1.71
N GLU A 113 15.20 -7.96 2.64
CA GLU A 113 14.48 -8.63 3.70
C GLU A 113 14.41 -7.70 4.92
N ALA A 114 13.22 -7.18 5.20
CA ALA A 114 13.01 -6.20 6.23
C ALA A 114 13.22 -6.78 7.64
N VAL A 115 13.81 -6.00 8.52
CA VAL A 115 13.88 -6.31 9.95
C VAL A 115 12.47 -6.32 10.52
N GLY A 116 12.08 -7.40 11.23
CA GLY A 116 10.73 -7.59 11.76
C GLY A 116 9.79 -8.38 10.84
N LEU A 117 10.25 -8.82 9.65
CA LEU A 117 9.43 -9.64 8.75
C LEU A 117 9.05 -11.00 9.39
N ASP A 118 9.85 -11.53 10.31
CA ASP A 118 9.56 -12.76 11.04
C ASP A 118 8.35 -12.65 11.98
N ASP A 119 7.99 -11.44 12.40
CA ASP A 119 6.81 -11.15 13.21
C ASP A 119 5.52 -11.06 12.38
N VAL A 120 5.64 -11.11 11.04
CA VAL A 120 4.51 -11.09 10.10
C VAL A 120 4.11 -12.51 9.74
N PRO A 121 2.82 -12.90 9.86
CA PRO A 121 2.34 -14.22 9.45
C PRO A 121 2.69 -14.55 8.00
N ARG A 122 3.08 -15.82 7.76
CA ARG A 122 3.50 -16.26 6.42
C ARG A 122 2.44 -16.10 5.35
N GLU A 123 1.18 -16.12 5.73
CA GLU A 123 0.04 -15.91 4.82
C GLU A 123 -0.02 -14.50 4.21
N PHE A 124 0.67 -13.51 4.80
CA PHE A 124 0.82 -12.17 4.24
C PHE A 124 2.13 -11.98 3.45
N GLN A 125 3.11 -12.88 3.60
CA GLN A 125 4.41 -12.82 2.93
C GLN A 125 4.31 -13.37 1.49
N LEU A 126 3.56 -12.69 0.61
CA LEU A 126 3.21 -13.20 -0.71
C LEU A 126 4.34 -13.06 -1.75
N ASP A 127 5.40 -12.31 -1.46
CA ASP A 127 6.58 -12.17 -2.33
C ASP A 127 7.77 -13.02 -1.83
N PRO A 128 8.02 -14.21 -2.42
CA PRO A 128 9.16 -15.04 -2.04
C PRO A 128 10.51 -14.45 -2.47
N THR A 129 10.50 -13.42 -3.33
CA THR A 129 11.73 -12.77 -3.82
C THR A 129 12.27 -11.71 -2.86
N ARG A 130 11.53 -11.37 -1.80
CA ARG A 130 11.89 -10.37 -0.80
C ARG A 130 12.15 -8.97 -1.39
N ARG A 131 11.38 -8.57 -2.38
CA ARG A 131 11.39 -7.22 -2.96
C ARG A 131 10.32 -6.32 -2.38
N LEU A 132 9.24 -6.93 -1.91
CA LEU A 132 8.09 -6.27 -1.34
C LEU A 132 7.78 -6.85 0.05
N THR A 133 7.68 -5.95 1.02
CA THR A 133 7.42 -6.24 2.44
C THR A 133 5.95 -5.95 2.74
N PRO A 134 5.16 -6.91 3.28
CA PRO A 134 3.79 -6.65 3.68
C PRO A 134 3.74 -5.65 4.85
N ILE A 135 2.84 -4.69 4.81
CA ILE A 135 2.71 -3.62 5.80
C ILE A 135 1.36 -3.63 6.50
N ASP A 136 0.30 -3.86 5.74
CA ASP A 136 -1.07 -3.94 6.25
C ASP A 136 -1.93 -4.89 5.42
N HIS A 137 -3.15 -5.12 5.89
CA HIS A 137 -4.12 -5.95 5.17
C HIS A 137 -5.55 -5.51 5.45
N GLY A 138 -6.44 -5.84 4.52
CA GLY A 138 -7.88 -5.64 4.65
C GLY A 138 -8.63 -6.51 3.65
N ASP A 139 -9.95 -6.65 3.85
CA ASP A 139 -10.80 -7.28 2.86
C ASP A 139 -11.53 -6.18 2.10
N VAL A 140 -11.37 -6.12 0.78
CA VAL A 140 -12.13 -5.21 -0.08
C VAL A 140 -13.54 -5.77 -0.25
N CYS A 141 -14.54 -5.00 0.16
CA CYS A 141 -15.95 -5.42 0.23
C CYS A 141 -16.87 -4.28 -0.21
N ILE A 142 -18.15 -4.57 -0.43
CA ILE A 142 -19.18 -3.53 -0.55
C ILE A 142 -19.52 -2.99 0.85
N ASN A 143 -19.40 -1.68 1.03
CA ASN A 143 -19.94 -0.97 2.17
C ASN A 143 -21.31 -0.37 1.83
N TYR A 144 -22.16 -0.21 2.85
CA TYR A 144 -23.49 0.35 2.68
C TYR A 144 -23.89 1.30 3.80
N ASP A 145 -24.70 2.30 3.48
CA ASP A 145 -25.28 3.26 4.42
C ASP A 145 -26.54 2.68 5.06
N LYS A 146 -26.43 2.24 6.34
CA LYS A 146 -27.55 1.68 7.11
C LYS A 146 -28.71 2.66 7.25
N THR A 147 -28.40 3.96 7.41
CA THR A 147 -29.42 5.00 7.60
C THR A 147 -30.20 5.24 6.33
N TRP A 148 -29.52 5.26 5.18
CA TRP A 148 -30.14 5.41 3.88
C TRP A 148 -31.14 4.27 3.59
N PHE A 149 -30.70 3.01 3.77
CA PHE A 149 -31.53 1.84 3.53
C PHE A 149 -32.72 1.77 4.47
N ALA A 150 -32.51 2.04 5.77
CA ALA A 150 -33.58 2.06 6.77
C ALA A 150 -34.63 3.15 6.48
N SER A 151 -34.21 4.37 6.13
CA SER A 151 -35.11 5.50 5.88
C SER A 151 -36.02 5.28 4.66
N ARG A 152 -35.50 4.57 3.65
CA ARG A 152 -36.24 4.27 2.41
C ARG A 152 -36.97 2.93 2.40
N LYS A 153 -36.81 2.15 3.48
CA LYS A 153 -37.39 0.80 3.61
C LYS A 153 -36.99 -0.13 2.46
N VAL A 154 -35.78 0.07 1.94
CA VAL A 154 -35.16 -0.84 0.95
C VAL A 154 -34.33 -1.87 1.71
N ALA A 155 -34.46 -3.14 1.34
CA ALA A 155 -33.63 -4.19 1.94
C ALA A 155 -32.15 -3.97 1.57
N VAL A 156 -31.25 -4.18 2.55
CA VAL A 156 -29.81 -4.16 2.28
C VAL A 156 -29.46 -5.36 1.39
N PRO A 157 -28.65 -5.20 0.31
CA PRO A 157 -28.19 -6.33 -0.48
C PRO A 157 -27.28 -7.24 0.37
N THR A 158 -27.37 -8.54 0.19
CA THR A 158 -26.61 -9.53 0.96
C THR A 158 -25.64 -10.34 0.09
N THR A 159 -25.85 -10.34 -1.22
CA THR A 159 -25.02 -11.07 -2.18
C THR A 159 -24.63 -10.17 -3.37
N LEU A 160 -23.52 -10.51 -4.04
CA LEU A 160 -23.14 -9.84 -5.28
C LEU A 160 -24.27 -9.87 -6.34
N ALA A 161 -25.02 -10.98 -6.41
CA ALA A 161 -26.14 -11.11 -7.36
C ALA A 161 -27.26 -10.11 -7.07
N ASP A 162 -27.49 -9.73 -5.82
CA ASP A 162 -28.52 -8.75 -5.46
C ASP A 162 -28.28 -7.39 -6.11
N LEU A 163 -27.01 -6.96 -6.24
CA LEU A 163 -26.64 -5.65 -6.81
C LEU A 163 -27.13 -5.45 -8.25
N THR A 164 -27.46 -6.53 -8.95
CA THR A 164 -27.99 -6.47 -10.32
C THR A 164 -29.54 -6.36 -10.37
N LYS A 165 -30.24 -6.40 -9.23
CA LYS A 165 -31.69 -6.28 -9.16
C LYS A 165 -32.13 -4.83 -9.35
N PRO A 166 -33.31 -4.57 -9.95
CA PRO A 166 -33.82 -3.21 -10.18
C PRO A 166 -33.94 -2.36 -8.91
N ALA A 167 -34.13 -3.00 -7.73
CA ALA A 167 -34.19 -2.29 -6.44
C ALA A 167 -32.90 -1.54 -6.08
N TYR A 168 -31.76 -1.90 -6.68
CA TYR A 168 -30.46 -1.30 -6.43
C TYR A 168 -29.93 -0.46 -7.62
N LYS A 169 -30.80 -0.14 -8.58
CA LYS A 169 -30.44 0.63 -9.75
C LYS A 169 -29.93 2.03 -9.37
N GLY A 170 -28.73 2.39 -9.83
CA GLY A 170 -28.09 3.68 -9.60
C GLY A 170 -27.66 3.90 -8.14
N LEU A 171 -27.52 2.83 -7.34
CA LEU A 171 -27.14 2.92 -5.91
C LEU A 171 -25.68 2.58 -5.63
N LEU A 172 -24.96 1.99 -6.57
CA LEU A 172 -23.60 1.49 -6.38
C LEU A 172 -22.58 2.38 -7.09
N VAL A 173 -21.53 2.76 -6.37
CA VAL A 173 -20.29 3.30 -6.95
C VAL A 173 -19.15 2.29 -6.74
N VAL A 174 -18.32 2.13 -7.77
CA VAL A 174 -17.15 1.25 -7.79
C VAL A 174 -15.98 2.02 -8.40
N GLU A 175 -14.75 1.53 -8.23
CA GLU A 175 -13.57 2.12 -8.82
C GLU A 175 -13.16 1.37 -10.11
N ASN A 176 -12.44 2.09 -10.95
CA ASN A 176 -11.84 1.57 -12.17
C ASN A 176 -10.69 0.58 -11.85
N PRO A 177 -10.77 -0.69 -12.28
CA PRO A 177 -9.76 -1.69 -11.97
C PRO A 177 -8.38 -1.43 -12.61
N ALA A 178 -8.29 -0.53 -13.58
CA ALA A 178 -7.01 -0.17 -14.20
C ALA A 178 -6.19 0.80 -13.34
N THR A 179 -6.86 1.63 -12.53
CA THR A 179 -6.25 2.72 -11.76
C THR A 179 -6.30 2.48 -10.25
N SER A 180 -7.30 1.72 -9.77
CA SER A 180 -7.59 1.50 -8.36
C SER A 180 -7.37 0.06 -7.92
N SER A 181 -6.72 -0.11 -6.78
CA SER A 181 -6.50 -1.41 -6.13
C SER A 181 -7.82 -2.00 -5.60
N PRO A 182 -8.69 -1.30 -4.83
CA PRO A 182 -10.00 -1.82 -4.46
C PRO A 182 -10.89 -2.08 -5.68
N GLY A 183 -10.82 -1.27 -6.74
CA GLY A 183 -11.53 -1.52 -7.99
C GLY A 183 -11.12 -2.84 -8.66
N LEU A 184 -9.82 -3.12 -8.72
CA LEU A 184 -9.31 -4.40 -9.23
C LEU A 184 -9.67 -5.56 -8.32
N ALA A 185 -9.57 -5.41 -6.99
CA ALA A 185 -9.96 -6.43 -6.03
C ALA A 185 -11.45 -6.79 -6.19
N PHE A 186 -12.33 -5.81 -6.39
CA PHE A 186 -13.75 -6.06 -6.65
C PHE A 186 -14.00 -6.76 -7.99
N GLN A 187 -13.30 -6.37 -9.06
CA GLN A 187 -13.36 -7.12 -10.32
C GLN A 187 -12.95 -8.58 -10.12
N LEU A 188 -11.82 -8.83 -9.43
CA LEU A 188 -11.34 -10.18 -9.14
C LEU A 188 -12.30 -10.97 -8.24
N ALA A 189 -12.97 -10.32 -7.28
CA ALA A 189 -14.04 -10.92 -6.49
C ALA A 189 -15.18 -11.43 -7.39
N THR A 190 -15.58 -10.65 -8.39
CA THR A 190 -16.61 -11.06 -9.34
C THR A 190 -16.16 -12.23 -10.23
N ILE A 191 -14.89 -12.26 -10.62
CA ILE A 191 -14.31 -13.38 -11.37
C ILE A 191 -14.28 -14.64 -10.52
N ALA A 192 -13.84 -14.54 -9.27
CA ALA A 192 -13.83 -15.66 -8.32
C ALA A 192 -15.23 -16.21 -8.06
N LYS A 193 -16.23 -15.32 -7.92
CA LYS A 193 -17.62 -15.72 -7.61
C LYS A 193 -18.37 -16.32 -8.80
N PHE A 194 -18.22 -15.73 -9.99
CA PHE A 194 -19.04 -16.09 -11.16
C PHE A 194 -18.27 -16.89 -12.21
N GLY A 195 -16.98 -17.10 -12.00
CA GLY A 195 -16.09 -17.82 -12.93
C GLY A 195 -15.82 -17.08 -14.23
N THR A 196 -14.90 -17.63 -15.02
CA THR A 196 -14.39 -17.03 -16.26
C THR A 196 -15.49 -16.66 -17.27
N ASN A 197 -16.58 -17.41 -17.30
CA ASN A 197 -17.68 -17.21 -18.28
C ASN A 197 -18.85 -16.37 -17.74
N GLY A 198 -18.90 -16.12 -16.42
CA GLY A 198 -20.05 -15.46 -15.77
C GLY A 198 -19.80 -13.99 -15.39
N TRP A 199 -18.57 -13.62 -15.05
CA TRP A 199 -18.26 -12.32 -14.51
C TRP A 199 -18.58 -11.16 -15.48
N GLN A 200 -18.31 -11.31 -16.78
CA GLN A 200 -18.64 -10.28 -17.77
C GLN A 200 -20.16 -10.06 -17.91
N ALA A 201 -20.93 -11.15 -17.88
CA ALA A 201 -22.40 -11.07 -17.87
C ALA A 201 -22.94 -10.38 -16.61
N TYR A 202 -22.27 -10.58 -15.47
CA TYR A 202 -22.56 -9.86 -14.22
C TYR A 202 -22.31 -8.37 -14.36
N TRP A 203 -21.15 -7.96 -14.91
CA TRP A 203 -20.81 -6.55 -15.11
C TRP A 203 -21.71 -5.86 -16.16
N LYS A 204 -22.15 -6.57 -17.21
CA LYS A 204 -23.19 -6.06 -18.14
C LYS A 204 -24.49 -5.74 -17.41
N LYS A 205 -24.89 -6.58 -16.42
CA LYS A 205 -26.06 -6.31 -15.59
C LYS A 205 -25.83 -5.12 -14.66
N LEU A 206 -24.66 -4.98 -14.04
CA LEU A 206 -24.31 -3.82 -13.21
C LEU A 206 -24.36 -2.53 -14.04
N ARG A 207 -23.80 -2.54 -15.26
CA ARG A 207 -23.88 -1.40 -16.18
C ARG A 207 -25.33 -1.05 -16.52
N SER A 208 -26.17 -2.05 -16.83
CA SER A 208 -27.60 -1.83 -17.08
C SER A 208 -28.34 -1.36 -15.82
N ASN A 209 -27.78 -1.59 -14.66
CA ASN A 209 -28.25 -1.14 -13.34
C ASN A 209 -27.63 0.19 -12.91
N ASP A 210 -27.05 0.94 -13.86
CA ASP A 210 -26.48 2.30 -13.68
C ASP A 210 -25.39 2.35 -12.58
N VAL A 211 -24.50 1.34 -12.53
CA VAL A 211 -23.33 1.41 -11.66
C VAL A 211 -22.46 2.61 -12.04
N LYS A 212 -22.08 3.42 -11.05
CA LYS A 212 -21.10 4.49 -11.23
C LYS A 212 -19.69 3.93 -11.14
N VAL A 213 -18.78 4.44 -11.97
CA VAL A 213 -17.35 4.14 -11.94
C VAL A 213 -16.58 5.42 -11.66
N ASP A 214 -15.70 5.39 -10.67
CA ASP A 214 -14.73 6.43 -10.34
C ASP A 214 -13.30 5.96 -10.62
N ASP A 215 -12.36 6.89 -10.76
CA ASP A 215 -10.97 6.57 -11.07
C ASP A 215 -10.19 6.07 -9.85
N GLY A 216 -10.66 6.34 -8.62
CA GLY A 216 -10.00 5.94 -7.38
C GLY A 216 -10.91 5.92 -6.17
N TRP A 217 -10.38 5.32 -5.08
CA TRP A 217 -11.11 5.10 -3.84
C TRP A 217 -11.53 6.42 -3.14
N GLU A 218 -10.67 7.44 -3.12
CA GLU A 218 -11.03 8.71 -2.49
C GLU A 218 -12.23 9.37 -3.17
N SER A 219 -12.30 9.36 -4.49
CA SER A 219 -13.46 9.91 -5.20
C SER A 219 -14.72 9.09 -4.96
N ALA A 220 -14.62 7.76 -4.93
CA ALA A 220 -15.75 6.88 -4.67
C ALA A 220 -16.23 6.95 -3.23
N TYR A 221 -15.31 6.80 -2.24
CA TYR A 221 -15.68 6.73 -0.83
C TYR A 221 -15.92 8.11 -0.22
N ASP A 222 -15.00 9.05 -0.39
CA ASP A 222 -15.11 10.38 0.24
C ASP A 222 -15.94 11.38 -0.56
N GLY A 223 -16.09 11.17 -1.87
CA GLY A 223 -16.82 12.08 -2.76
C GLY A 223 -18.24 11.62 -3.09
N ASP A 224 -18.45 10.32 -3.36
CA ASP A 224 -19.71 9.81 -3.89
C ASP A 224 -20.55 8.97 -2.92
N PHE A 225 -19.92 8.33 -1.93
CA PHE A 225 -20.63 7.56 -0.91
C PHE A 225 -21.37 8.48 0.06
N THR A 226 -22.58 8.09 0.46
CA THR A 226 -23.42 8.91 1.37
C THR A 226 -22.85 9.07 2.78
N GLN A 227 -21.89 8.25 3.19
CA GLN A 227 -21.19 8.30 4.48
C GLN A 227 -19.71 8.70 4.34
N GLY A 228 -19.30 9.19 3.16
CA GLY A 228 -17.96 9.71 2.91
C GLY A 228 -17.72 11.07 3.58
N ALA A 229 -16.48 11.55 3.49
CA ALA A 229 -16.09 12.85 4.08
C ALA A 229 -16.86 14.03 3.44
N ASN A 230 -17.16 13.94 2.14
CA ASN A 230 -18.01 14.87 1.40
C ASN A 230 -19.24 14.10 0.90
N PRO A 231 -20.31 13.93 1.73
CA PRO A 231 -21.38 12.99 1.44
C PRO A 231 -21.98 13.16 0.05
N GLY A 232 -21.88 12.11 -0.76
CA GLY A 232 -22.44 12.01 -2.09
C GLY A 232 -23.85 11.40 -2.08
N LYS A 233 -24.21 10.73 -3.17
CA LYS A 233 -25.57 10.19 -3.36
C LYS A 233 -25.68 8.67 -3.39
N TYR A 234 -24.55 7.95 -3.43
CA TYR A 234 -24.53 6.49 -3.57
C TYR A 234 -24.48 5.81 -2.20
N PRO A 235 -25.49 5.03 -1.82
CA PRO A 235 -25.53 4.34 -0.52
C PRO A 235 -24.74 3.02 -0.50
N LEU A 236 -24.15 2.61 -1.62
CA LEU A 236 -23.30 1.43 -1.77
C LEU A 236 -21.99 1.84 -2.44
N VAL A 237 -20.87 1.38 -1.89
CA VAL A 237 -19.53 1.68 -2.41
C VAL A 237 -18.60 0.48 -2.23
N VAL A 238 -17.68 0.27 -3.17
CA VAL A 238 -16.54 -0.64 -2.95
C VAL A 238 -15.58 0.02 -1.97
N SER A 239 -15.23 -0.67 -0.89
CA SER A 239 -14.32 -0.19 0.14
C SER A 239 -13.83 -1.37 0.97
N TYR A 240 -13.59 -1.20 2.27
CA TYR A 240 -13.01 -2.24 3.12
C TYR A 240 -13.99 -2.70 4.21
N ALA A 241 -13.86 -3.97 4.62
CA ALA A 241 -14.56 -4.49 5.81
C ALA A 241 -14.16 -3.73 7.09
N SER A 242 -13.01 -3.11 7.05
CA SER A 242 -12.44 -2.31 8.14
C SER A 242 -12.76 -0.80 8.06
N SER A 243 -13.55 -0.32 7.09
CA SER A 243 -13.95 1.09 6.98
C SER A 243 -14.98 1.57 8.01
N PRO A 244 -15.91 0.73 8.53
CA PRO A 244 -16.95 1.19 9.47
C PRO A 244 -16.46 1.95 10.72
N PRO A 245 -15.27 1.69 11.30
CA PRO A 245 -14.69 2.52 12.37
C PRO A 245 -14.50 3.99 12.02
N ALA A 246 -14.16 4.33 10.77
CA ALA A 246 -13.91 5.71 10.35
C ALA A 246 -15.13 6.59 10.56
N ALA A 247 -16.33 6.11 10.16
CA ALA A 247 -17.59 6.83 10.33
C ALA A 247 -17.97 7.08 11.81
N VAL A 248 -17.42 6.29 12.73
CA VAL A 248 -17.59 6.50 14.18
C VAL A 248 -16.50 7.41 14.74
N TYR A 249 -15.25 7.18 14.32
CA TYR A 249 -14.08 7.89 14.85
C TYR A 249 -14.12 9.39 14.56
N TYR A 250 -14.51 9.77 13.35
CA TYR A 250 -14.58 11.18 12.93
C TYR A 250 -15.87 11.88 13.32
N ALA A 251 -16.95 11.16 13.63
CA ALA A 251 -18.22 11.76 13.99
C ALA A 251 -18.18 12.49 15.34
N LYS A 252 -18.89 13.62 15.44
CA LYS A 252 -19.05 14.40 16.67
C LYS A 252 -20.53 14.77 16.88
N PRO A 253 -21.20 14.25 17.94
CA PRO A 253 -20.70 13.24 18.90
C PRO A 253 -20.52 11.86 18.25
N GLN A 254 -19.63 11.02 18.83
CA GLN A 254 -19.43 9.67 18.32
C GLN A 254 -20.69 8.80 18.54
N PRO A 255 -21.21 8.15 17.49
CA PRO A 255 -22.36 7.29 17.60
C PRO A 255 -22.03 5.98 18.32
N LYS A 256 -23.03 5.38 18.97
CA LYS A 256 -22.85 4.06 19.64
C LYS A 256 -22.71 2.89 18.65
N THR A 257 -23.18 3.06 17.41
CA THR A 257 -23.13 2.07 16.32
C THR A 257 -22.64 2.76 15.06
N SER A 258 -21.88 2.04 14.22
CA SER A 258 -21.46 2.60 12.93
C SER A 258 -22.66 2.73 11.98
N PRO A 259 -22.83 3.89 11.32
CA PRO A 259 -23.83 4.05 10.25
C PRO A 259 -23.46 3.26 9.00
N VAL A 260 -22.19 2.86 8.86
CA VAL A 260 -21.72 2.03 7.75
C VAL A 260 -21.81 0.55 8.11
N GLY A 261 -22.27 -0.24 7.17
CA GLY A 261 -22.26 -1.71 7.22
C GLY A 261 -21.42 -2.29 6.09
N THR A 262 -21.11 -3.59 6.19
CA THR A 262 -20.28 -4.31 5.21
C THR A 262 -21.02 -5.54 4.70
N MET A 263 -21.02 -5.74 3.40
CA MET A 263 -21.55 -6.94 2.74
C MET A 263 -20.44 -7.99 2.63
N LEU A 264 -20.34 -8.87 3.62
CA LEU A 264 -19.22 -9.81 3.76
C LEU A 264 -19.15 -10.88 2.65
N ASP A 265 -20.24 -11.19 1.93
CA ASP A 265 -20.22 -12.09 0.76
C ASP A 265 -19.48 -11.52 -0.46
N SER A 266 -19.19 -10.21 -0.45
CA SER A 266 -18.50 -9.52 -1.54
C SER A 266 -16.99 -9.40 -1.35
N CYS A 267 -16.46 -9.83 -0.21
CA CYS A 267 -15.10 -9.52 0.20
C CYS A 267 -14.05 -10.27 -0.59
N PHE A 268 -13.00 -9.56 -0.98
CA PHE A 268 -11.77 -10.10 -1.58
C PHE A 268 -10.58 -9.75 -0.70
N LYS A 269 -9.73 -10.74 -0.37
CA LYS A 269 -8.57 -10.54 0.50
C LYS A 269 -7.55 -9.63 -0.13
N GLN A 270 -7.12 -8.59 0.60
CA GLN A 270 -6.05 -7.68 0.20
C GLN A 270 -4.92 -7.71 1.24
N VAL A 271 -3.68 -7.65 0.74
CA VAL A 271 -2.45 -7.41 1.50
C VAL A 271 -1.67 -6.35 0.77
N GLU A 272 -1.22 -5.33 1.47
CA GLU A 272 -0.52 -4.19 0.89
C GLU A 272 0.95 -4.17 1.31
N PHE A 273 1.82 -3.70 0.42
CA PHE A 273 3.26 -3.84 0.52
C PHE A 273 3.99 -2.51 0.33
N ALA A 274 5.17 -2.43 0.95
CA ALA A 274 6.18 -1.42 0.65
C ALA A 274 7.47 -2.08 0.12
N GLY A 275 8.23 -1.35 -0.68
CA GLY A 275 9.52 -1.80 -1.21
C GLY A 275 10.49 -0.66 -1.48
N VAL A 276 11.78 -0.97 -1.47
CA VAL A 276 12.85 -0.04 -1.84
C VAL A 276 12.88 0.08 -3.36
N LEU A 277 12.76 1.28 -3.89
CA LEU A 277 12.81 1.52 -5.32
C LEU A 277 14.23 1.27 -5.87
N HIS A 278 14.29 0.50 -6.95
CA HIS A 278 15.54 0.25 -7.66
C HIS A 278 16.08 1.53 -8.27
N GLY A 279 17.38 1.79 -8.10
CA GLY A 279 18.01 3.02 -8.60
C GLY A 279 17.93 4.23 -7.65
N THR A 280 17.42 4.04 -6.41
CA THR A 280 17.49 5.09 -5.38
C THR A 280 18.92 5.48 -5.02
N ASP A 281 19.18 6.77 -4.83
CA ASP A 281 20.47 7.27 -4.32
C ASP A 281 20.66 7.02 -2.81
N HIS A 282 19.58 6.62 -2.10
CA HIS A 282 19.56 6.47 -0.65
C HIS A 282 19.14 5.06 -0.16
N PRO A 283 19.71 3.95 -0.70
CA PRO A 283 19.21 2.60 -0.42
C PRO A 283 19.25 2.21 1.06
N ALA A 284 20.28 2.66 1.80
CA ALA A 284 20.40 2.40 3.24
C ALA A 284 19.34 3.14 4.07
N ALA A 285 18.97 4.36 3.68
CA ALA A 285 17.93 5.13 4.34
C ALA A 285 16.53 4.60 4.00
N ALA A 286 16.31 4.19 2.75
CA ALA A 286 15.08 3.56 2.27
C ALA A 286 14.78 2.27 3.04
N ARG A 287 15.78 1.39 3.21
CA ARG A 287 15.66 0.15 4.00
C ARG A 287 15.24 0.43 5.44
N LYS A 288 15.84 1.44 6.10
CA LYS A 288 15.43 1.84 7.47
C LYS A 288 13.97 2.27 7.54
N LEU A 289 13.42 2.89 6.49
CA LEU A 289 12.01 3.26 6.48
C LEU A 289 11.11 2.02 6.35
N VAL A 290 11.48 1.06 5.49
CA VAL A 290 10.74 -0.21 5.36
C VAL A 290 10.78 -0.99 6.69
N ASP A 291 11.95 -1.07 7.36
CA ASP A 291 12.05 -1.68 8.70
C ASP A 291 11.16 -0.96 9.72
N PHE A 292 11.16 0.37 9.69
CA PHE A 292 10.35 1.17 10.61
C PHE A 292 8.85 0.93 10.43
N MET A 293 8.39 0.66 9.21
CA MET A 293 6.98 0.34 8.93
C MET A 293 6.53 -0.97 9.59
N LEU A 294 7.45 -1.89 9.95
CA LEU A 294 7.13 -3.10 10.72
C LEU A 294 7.27 -2.91 12.25
N THR A 295 7.72 -1.75 12.71
CA THR A 295 7.82 -1.50 14.15
C THR A 295 6.45 -1.36 14.81
N PRO A 296 6.32 -1.69 16.11
CA PRO A 296 5.07 -1.45 16.85
C PRO A 296 4.58 0.00 16.77
N LYS A 297 5.50 0.96 16.65
CA LYS A 297 5.17 2.39 16.57
C LYS A 297 4.40 2.73 15.29
N PHE A 298 4.81 2.19 14.14
CA PHE A 298 4.12 2.40 12.88
C PHE A 298 2.85 1.54 12.78
N GLN A 299 2.95 0.26 13.14
CA GLN A 299 1.84 -0.69 13.02
C GLN A 299 0.63 -0.32 13.90
N GLN A 300 0.85 0.27 15.08
CA GLN A 300 -0.25 0.77 15.93
C GLN A 300 -0.93 2.02 15.37
N ASP A 301 -0.28 2.75 14.46
CA ASP A 301 -0.83 3.94 13.80
C ASP A 301 -1.77 3.59 12.65
N VAL A 302 -1.44 2.52 11.91
CA VAL A 302 -2.16 2.03 10.72
C VAL A 302 -3.68 2.01 10.89
N PRO A 303 -4.27 1.45 11.98
CA PRO A 303 -5.73 1.33 12.10
C PRO A 303 -6.48 2.66 12.18
N LEU A 304 -5.86 3.73 12.67
CA LEU A 304 -6.51 5.05 12.80
C LEU A 304 -6.10 6.05 11.73
N GLN A 305 -5.11 5.72 10.92
CA GLN A 305 -4.68 6.56 9.81
C GLN A 305 -5.22 6.07 8.47
N MET A 306 -5.17 4.76 8.22
CA MET A 306 -5.61 4.16 6.95
C MET A 306 -6.84 3.25 7.08
N PHE A 307 -7.30 2.98 8.32
CA PHE A 307 -8.45 2.12 8.60
C PHE A 307 -8.36 0.71 8.00
N VAL A 308 -7.14 0.16 7.99
CA VAL A 308 -6.83 -1.23 7.63
C VAL A 308 -6.15 -1.94 8.81
N PHE A 309 -5.99 -3.26 8.74
CA PHE A 309 -5.36 -4.05 9.80
C PHE A 309 -3.83 -4.05 9.67
N PRO A 310 -3.08 -3.90 10.78
CA PRO A 310 -1.64 -4.09 10.78
C PRO A 310 -1.29 -5.57 10.54
N VAL A 311 -0.13 -5.84 9.88
CA VAL A 311 0.30 -7.22 9.61
C VAL A 311 1.12 -7.84 10.74
N VAL A 312 1.75 -7.04 11.61
CA VAL A 312 2.61 -7.56 12.69
C VAL A 312 1.76 -8.17 13.80
N THR A 313 2.04 -9.43 14.10
CA THR A 313 1.35 -10.22 15.12
C THR A 313 1.37 -9.52 16.48
N GLY A 314 0.24 -9.54 17.19
CA GLY A 314 0.12 -8.94 18.53
C GLY A 314 0.03 -7.42 18.57
N THR A 315 -0.05 -6.74 17.42
CA THR A 315 -0.28 -5.29 17.39
C THR A 315 -1.61 -4.94 18.06
N LYS A 316 -1.54 -4.02 19.04
CA LYS A 316 -2.74 -3.60 19.77
C LYS A 316 -3.63 -2.72 18.92
N LEU A 317 -4.87 -3.14 18.70
CA LEU A 317 -5.87 -2.39 17.96
C LEU A 317 -6.62 -1.39 18.86
N PRO A 318 -6.98 -0.19 18.33
CA PRO A 318 -7.83 0.77 19.03
C PRO A 318 -9.23 0.19 19.30
N THR A 319 -9.88 0.62 20.39
CA THR A 319 -11.22 0.14 20.78
C THR A 319 -12.28 0.35 19.70
N VAL A 320 -12.25 1.49 18.99
CA VAL A 320 -13.18 1.76 17.89
C VAL A 320 -12.97 0.76 16.74
N PHE A 321 -11.73 0.36 16.51
CA PHE A 321 -11.38 -0.60 15.47
C PHE A 321 -11.84 -2.02 15.84
N THR A 322 -11.51 -2.49 17.04
CA THR A 322 -11.95 -3.82 17.53
C THR A 322 -13.47 -3.95 17.62
N LYS A 323 -14.19 -2.83 17.78
CA LYS A 323 -15.65 -2.83 17.91
C LYS A 323 -16.37 -2.82 16.57
N PHE A 324 -15.84 -2.18 15.54
CA PHE A 324 -16.57 -1.89 14.31
C PHE A 324 -15.89 -2.40 13.03
N ALA A 325 -14.57 -2.63 13.01
CA ALA A 325 -13.92 -3.26 11.88
C ALA A 325 -14.30 -4.74 11.80
N GLN A 326 -14.43 -5.24 10.58
CA GLN A 326 -14.79 -6.62 10.30
C GLN A 326 -13.71 -7.30 9.47
N VAL A 327 -13.62 -8.60 9.56
CA VAL A 327 -12.83 -9.49 8.71
C VAL A 327 -13.79 -10.54 8.16
N ALA A 328 -13.76 -10.78 6.87
CA ALA A 328 -14.55 -11.85 6.28
C ALA A 328 -14.00 -13.22 6.74
N ALA A 329 -14.88 -14.13 7.13
CA ALA A 329 -14.45 -15.47 7.55
C ALA A 329 -13.88 -16.29 6.37
N ASP A 330 -14.41 -16.07 5.17
CA ASP A 330 -14.01 -16.78 3.95
C ASP A 330 -14.04 -15.78 2.77
N PRO A 331 -13.05 -14.86 2.68
CA PRO A 331 -13.00 -13.90 1.61
C PRO A 331 -12.69 -14.58 0.27
N LEU A 332 -13.29 -14.09 -0.79
CA LEU A 332 -13.00 -14.51 -2.15
C LEU A 332 -11.51 -14.26 -2.45
N SER A 333 -10.91 -15.12 -3.22
CA SER A 333 -9.52 -15.02 -3.64
C SER A 333 -9.30 -15.68 -5.00
N LEU A 334 -8.21 -15.33 -5.66
CA LEU A 334 -7.71 -16.00 -6.86
C LEU A 334 -6.22 -16.30 -6.68
N PRO A 335 -5.71 -17.39 -7.27
CA PRO A 335 -4.29 -17.69 -7.22
C PRO A 335 -3.45 -16.54 -7.80
N ALA A 336 -2.39 -16.10 -7.11
CA ALA A 336 -1.52 -15.02 -7.56
C ALA A 336 -0.94 -15.25 -8.97
N LYS A 337 -0.64 -16.51 -9.33
CA LYS A 337 -0.20 -16.89 -10.67
C LYS A 337 -1.28 -16.62 -11.73
N GLU A 338 -2.54 -16.86 -11.40
CA GLU A 338 -3.66 -16.61 -12.32
C GLU A 338 -3.89 -15.11 -12.51
N ILE A 339 -3.87 -14.33 -11.40
CA ILE A 339 -3.94 -12.87 -11.47
C ILE A 339 -2.81 -12.35 -12.36
N GLY A 340 -1.57 -12.78 -12.10
CA GLY A 340 -0.41 -12.35 -12.89
C GLY A 340 -0.51 -12.65 -14.38
N ALA A 341 -1.09 -13.78 -14.75
CA ALA A 341 -1.22 -14.20 -16.14
C ALA A 341 -2.39 -13.53 -16.90
N LYS A 342 -3.46 -13.15 -16.21
CA LYS A 342 -4.73 -12.77 -16.86
C LYS A 342 -5.20 -11.34 -16.54
N ARG A 343 -4.62 -10.68 -15.54
CA ARG A 343 -5.08 -9.36 -15.05
C ARG A 343 -5.24 -8.34 -16.17
N ASP A 344 -4.23 -8.17 -17.04
CA ASP A 344 -4.27 -7.14 -18.09
C ASP A 344 -5.41 -7.42 -19.09
N ALA A 345 -5.59 -8.69 -19.48
CA ALA A 345 -6.70 -9.09 -20.33
C ALA A 345 -8.06 -8.92 -19.65
N TRP A 346 -8.16 -9.19 -18.34
CA TRP A 346 -9.40 -8.96 -17.59
C TRP A 346 -9.76 -7.49 -17.46
N ILE A 347 -8.76 -6.61 -17.25
CA ILE A 347 -8.97 -5.15 -17.23
C ILE A 347 -9.44 -4.65 -18.61
N GLU A 348 -8.83 -5.11 -19.70
CA GLU A 348 -9.24 -4.76 -21.05
C GLU A 348 -10.69 -5.19 -21.33
N GLN A 349 -11.03 -6.45 -21.03
CA GLN A 349 -12.38 -6.98 -21.15
C GLN A 349 -13.41 -6.23 -20.29
N TRP A 350 -13.01 -5.80 -19.09
CA TRP A 350 -13.85 -5.00 -18.22
C TRP A 350 -14.12 -3.61 -18.85
N ASN A 351 -13.08 -2.95 -19.37
CA ASN A 351 -13.22 -1.67 -20.08
C ASN A 351 -14.19 -1.78 -21.25
N ASP A 352 -14.08 -2.85 -22.05
CA ASP A 352 -15.00 -3.10 -23.17
C ASP A 352 -16.45 -3.37 -22.71
N THR A 353 -16.61 -3.92 -21.52
CA THR A 353 -17.93 -4.29 -20.99
C THR A 353 -18.62 -3.12 -20.28
N VAL A 354 -17.88 -2.28 -19.57
CA VAL A 354 -18.42 -1.29 -18.62
C VAL A 354 -18.25 0.14 -19.11
N VAL A 355 -17.10 0.49 -19.71
CA VAL A 355 -16.79 1.87 -20.09
C VAL A 355 -17.18 2.17 -21.54
N ARG A 356 -16.91 1.25 -22.47
CA ARG A 356 -17.23 1.39 -23.89
C ARG A 356 -18.64 0.86 -24.19
#